data_4477479dbc74d287bc00038d804605a3
#
_entry.id   4477479dbc74d287bc00038d804605a3
#
_cell.length_a   1.000
_cell.length_b   1.000
_cell.length_c   1.000
_cell.angle_alpha   90.00
_cell.angle_beta   90.00
_cell.angle_gamma   90.00
#
_symmetry.space_group_name_H-M   'P 1'
#
loop_
_entity.id
_entity.type
_entity.pdbx_description
1 polymer ?
#
loop_
_entity_poly.entity_id
_entity_poly.type
_entity_poly.pdbx_seq_one_letter_code
_entity_poly.pdbx_strand_id
1 'polypeptide(L)'
;MIGYVTLGSDNMPRARAFYDELLGSTIGAKRIMEFGDTDGGFTMWGTGFDKPGLAVTNPYNKEPAVAGNGNMAAIAMNSRSKVDEIHARALELGGTCEGAPGLRGEEGDQAFYGAYFRDPDGNKLAAFCIGPAA
;
A
#
# COMPACT_ATOMS: atom_id res chain seq x y z
N MET A 1 1.42 13.92 10.59
CA MET A 1 2.09 14.82 9.64
C MET A 1 1.52 14.65 8.24
N ILE A 2 1.72 13.51 7.60
CA ILE A 2 1.13 13.26 6.28
C ILE A 2 -0.32 12.82 6.46
N GLY A 3 -1.24 13.48 5.73
CA GLY A 3 -2.66 13.13 5.78
C GLY A 3 -2.99 11.94 4.89
N TYR A 4 -2.48 11.94 3.66
CA TYR A 4 -2.61 10.81 2.75
C TYR A 4 -1.54 10.88 1.66
N VAL A 5 -1.30 9.75 1.01
CA VAL A 5 -0.45 9.67 -0.18
C VAL A 5 -1.32 9.21 -1.34
N THR A 6 -0.97 9.62 -2.55
CA THR A 6 -1.72 9.25 -3.75
C THR A 6 -0.81 8.54 -4.75
N LEU A 7 -1.27 7.41 -5.24
CA LEU A 7 -0.61 6.63 -6.27
C LEU A 7 -1.43 6.71 -7.56
N GLY A 8 -0.77 6.51 -8.70
CA GLY A 8 -1.44 6.58 -9.99
C GLY A 8 -1.85 5.22 -10.54
N SER A 9 -2.93 5.20 -11.30
CA SER A 9 -3.38 4.01 -12.03
C SER A 9 -4.08 4.41 -13.31
N ASP A 10 -3.86 3.64 -14.36
CA ASP A 10 -4.61 3.75 -15.61
C ASP A 10 -5.77 2.76 -15.65
N ASN A 11 -5.93 1.95 -14.61
CA ASN A 11 -6.99 0.94 -14.52
C ASN A 11 -7.58 0.96 -13.11
N MET A 12 -8.48 1.91 -12.89
CA MET A 12 -9.09 2.10 -11.57
C MET A 12 -9.92 0.91 -11.08
N PRO A 13 -10.69 0.22 -11.93
CA PRO A 13 -11.37 -0.99 -11.46
C PRO A 13 -10.41 -2.03 -10.89
N ARG A 14 -9.29 -2.28 -11.56
CA ARG A 14 -8.27 -3.21 -11.08
C ARG A 14 -7.61 -2.71 -9.79
N ALA A 15 -7.28 -1.42 -9.74
CA ALA A 15 -6.66 -0.82 -8.57
C ALA A 15 -7.59 -0.90 -7.36
N ARG A 16 -8.88 -0.59 -7.55
CA ARG A 16 -9.87 -0.68 -6.47
C ARG A 16 -10.00 -2.10 -5.93
N ALA A 17 -10.08 -3.09 -6.82
CA ALA A 17 -10.17 -4.49 -6.42
C ALA A 17 -8.94 -4.91 -5.60
N PHE A 18 -7.75 -4.51 -6.05
CA PHE A 18 -6.50 -4.81 -5.35
C PHE A 18 -6.48 -4.24 -3.93
N TYR A 19 -6.75 -2.95 -3.79
CA TYR A 19 -6.65 -2.28 -2.49
C TYR A 19 -7.81 -2.57 -1.56
N ASP A 20 -9.03 -2.81 -2.08
CA ASP A 20 -10.15 -3.27 -1.26
C ASP A 20 -9.77 -4.54 -0.51
N GLU A 21 -9.23 -5.52 -1.22
CA GLU A 21 -8.84 -6.80 -0.63
C GLU A 21 -7.56 -6.69 0.21
N LEU A 22 -6.54 -6.04 -0.33
CA LEU A 22 -5.26 -5.95 0.37
C LEU A 22 -5.39 -5.25 1.72
N LEU A 23 -5.96 -4.05 1.71
CA LEU A 23 -6.06 -3.25 2.92
C LEU A 23 -7.23 -3.69 3.80
N GLY A 24 -8.31 -4.14 3.20
CA GLY A 24 -9.47 -4.63 3.94
C GLY A 24 -9.17 -5.88 4.74
N SER A 25 -8.48 -6.86 4.14
CA SER A 25 -8.21 -8.13 4.79
C SER A 25 -7.06 -8.07 5.80
N THR A 26 -6.15 -7.10 5.67
CA THR A 26 -4.95 -7.06 6.52
C THR A 26 -5.02 -6.03 7.63
N ILE A 27 -5.54 -4.83 7.36
CA ILE A 27 -5.61 -3.77 8.37
C ILE A 27 -7.02 -3.23 8.60
N GLY A 28 -8.02 -3.82 7.97
CA GLY A 28 -9.40 -3.40 8.15
C GLY A 28 -9.74 -2.04 7.56
N ALA A 29 -8.95 -1.54 6.61
CA ALA A 29 -9.21 -0.27 5.96
C ALA A 29 -10.37 -0.40 4.99
N LYS A 30 -11.10 0.69 4.81
CA LYS A 30 -12.25 0.77 3.89
C LYS A 30 -12.06 1.97 2.99
N ARG A 31 -12.82 2.00 1.89
CA ARG A 31 -12.91 3.23 1.09
C ARG A 31 -13.57 4.30 1.94
N ILE A 32 -12.87 5.40 2.17
CA ILE A 32 -13.36 6.51 2.98
C ILE A 32 -13.65 7.76 2.14
N MET A 33 -13.20 7.78 0.88
CA MET A 33 -13.43 8.90 0.00
C MET A 33 -13.37 8.43 -1.44
N GLU A 34 -14.35 8.83 -2.25
CA GLU A 34 -14.37 8.55 -3.68
C GLU A 34 -14.98 9.73 -4.43
N PHE A 35 -14.36 10.09 -5.55
CA PHE A 35 -14.97 10.99 -6.52
C PHE A 35 -14.38 10.76 -7.90
N GLY A 36 -15.13 11.23 -8.91
CA GLY A 36 -14.80 11.03 -10.30
C GLY A 36 -15.62 9.89 -10.88
N ASP A 37 -15.30 9.53 -12.11
CA ASP A 37 -16.03 8.53 -12.87
C ASP A 37 -15.68 7.10 -12.44
N THR A 38 -16.49 6.14 -12.87
CA THR A 38 -16.24 4.73 -12.61
C THR A 38 -14.95 4.23 -13.23
N ASP A 39 -14.55 4.78 -14.36
CA ASP A 39 -13.33 4.38 -15.07
C ASP A 39 -12.11 5.16 -14.62
N GLY A 40 -12.30 6.31 -14.00
CA GLY A 40 -11.24 7.15 -13.50
C GLY A 40 -11.55 7.62 -12.09
N GLY A 41 -10.99 8.77 -11.73
CA GLY A 41 -11.29 9.39 -10.47
C GLY A 41 -10.33 9.02 -9.37
N PHE A 42 -10.78 9.23 -8.13
CA PHE A 42 -9.96 9.15 -6.93
C PHE A 42 -10.65 8.25 -5.92
N THR A 43 -9.92 7.30 -5.36
CA THR A 43 -10.42 6.46 -4.27
C THR A 43 -9.38 6.42 -3.16
N MET A 44 -9.81 6.65 -1.92
CA MET A 44 -8.91 6.62 -0.76
C MET A 44 -9.39 5.60 0.24
N TRP A 45 -8.46 4.82 0.74
CA TRP A 45 -8.69 3.82 1.80
C TRP A 45 -8.07 4.31 3.10
N GLY A 46 -8.71 3.98 4.20
CA GLY A 46 -8.20 4.29 5.53
C GLY A 46 -9.02 3.63 6.60
N THR A 47 -8.56 3.80 7.84
CA THR A 47 -9.26 3.31 9.03
C THR A 47 -10.04 4.41 9.74
N GLY A 48 -9.90 5.65 9.29
CA GLY A 48 -10.61 6.82 9.82
C GLY A 48 -10.05 8.09 9.22
N PHE A 49 -10.85 9.16 9.22
CA PHE A 49 -10.42 10.46 8.68
C PHE A 49 -9.34 11.13 9.53
N ASP A 50 -9.16 10.68 10.77
CA ASP A 50 -8.14 11.19 11.69
C ASP A 50 -6.80 10.46 11.55
N LYS A 51 -6.69 9.52 10.62
CA LYS A 51 -5.50 8.72 10.39
C LYS A 51 -5.04 8.84 8.93
N PRO A 52 -3.75 8.59 8.66
CA PRO A 52 -3.26 8.64 7.28
C PRO A 52 -4.00 7.66 6.37
N GLY A 53 -4.25 8.09 5.14
CA GLY A 53 -4.89 7.28 4.12
C GLY A 53 -3.99 7.01 2.94
N LEU A 54 -4.37 6.00 2.16
CA LEU A 54 -3.76 5.66 0.89
C LEU A 54 -4.78 5.85 -0.21
N ALA A 55 -4.44 6.65 -1.20
CA ALA A 55 -5.33 6.93 -2.32
C ALA A 55 -4.72 6.45 -3.63
N VAL A 56 -5.59 6.10 -4.57
CA VAL A 56 -5.21 5.82 -5.94
C VAL A 56 -6.08 6.67 -6.85
N THR A 57 -5.48 7.22 -7.88
CA THR A 57 -6.21 8.08 -8.81
C THR A 57 -5.73 7.88 -10.24
N ASN A 58 -6.64 8.06 -11.16
CA ASN A 58 -6.28 8.30 -12.55
C ASN A 58 -5.53 9.65 -12.60
N PRO A 59 -4.39 9.76 -13.30
CA PRO A 59 -3.64 11.02 -13.31
C PRO A 59 -4.48 12.21 -13.77
N TYR A 60 -4.36 13.31 -13.07
CA TYR A 60 -5.17 14.51 -13.31
C TYR A 60 -4.96 15.05 -14.72
N ASN A 61 -3.74 14.99 -15.23
CA ASN A 61 -3.41 15.50 -16.58
C ASN A 61 -3.79 14.55 -17.72
N LYS A 62 -4.38 13.40 -17.41
CA LYS A 62 -4.82 12.38 -18.39
C LYS A 62 -3.69 11.71 -19.15
N GLU A 63 -2.45 11.95 -18.76
CA GLU A 63 -1.32 11.20 -19.29
C GLU A 63 -1.23 9.83 -18.61
N PRO A 64 -0.54 8.85 -19.20
CA PRO A 64 -0.41 7.54 -18.56
C PRO A 64 0.21 7.62 -17.17
N ALA A 65 -0.29 6.83 -16.25
CA ALA A 65 0.28 6.71 -14.92
C ALA A 65 1.65 6.06 -15.01
N VAL A 66 2.64 6.64 -14.32
CA VAL A 66 4.00 6.11 -14.26
C VAL A 66 4.44 6.12 -12.80
N ALA A 67 4.87 4.95 -12.31
CA ALA A 67 5.47 4.89 -10.98
C ALA A 67 6.80 5.64 -11.01
N GLY A 68 7.01 6.55 -10.07
CA GLY A 68 8.26 7.31 -10.01
C GLY A 68 9.40 6.46 -9.47
N ASN A 69 10.58 6.59 -10.09
CA ASN A 69 11.76 5.92 -9.60
C ASN A 69 12.18 6.56 -8.26
N GLY A 70 12.28 5.73 -7.22
CA GLY A 70 12.59 6.19 -5.88
C GLY A 70 11.38 6.51 -5.01
N ASN A 71 10.18 6.52 -5.58
CA ASN A 71 8.96 6.75 -4.79
C ASN A 71 8.48 5.45 -4.18
N MET A 72 8.01 5.53 -2.93
CA MET A 72 7.49 4.37 -2.21
C MET A 72 6.55 4.83 -1.10
N ALA A 73 5.44 4.13 -0.93
CA ALA A 73 4.56 4.32 0.22
C ALA A 73 4.77 3.17 1.20
N ALA A 74 5.05 3.48 2.45
CA ALA A 74 5.30 2.47 3.49
C ALA A 74 4.13 2.40 4.45
N ILE A 75 3.62 1.19 4.68
CA ILE A 75 2.49 0.92 5.55
C ILE A 75 3.01 0.35 6.86
N ALA A 76 2.71 1.05 7.97
CA ALA A 76 3.10 0.59 9.29
C ALA A 76 2.17 -0.54 9.73
N MET A 77 2.75 -1.66 10.15
CA MET A 77 2.03 -2.83 10.62
C MET A 77 2.29 -3.03 12.12
N ASN A 78 1.36 -3.72 12.78
CA ASN A 78 1.43 -3.95 14.24
C ASN A 78 2.38 -5.07 14.65
N SER A 79 2.75 -5.94 13.73
CA SER A 79 3.58 -7.09 14.04
C SER A 79 4.28 -7.60 12.80
N ARG A 80 5.32 -8.42 13.01
CA ARG A 80 6.03 -9.07 11.91
C ARG A 80 5.12 -10.02 11.13
N SER A 81 4.22 -10.72 11.82
CA SER A 81 3.28 -11.61 11.16
C SER A 81 2.33 -10.85 10.23
N LYS A 82 1.97 -9.62 10.59
CA LYS A 82 1.15 -8.77 9.73
C LYS A 82 1.93 -8.28 8.49
N VAL A 83 3.22 -8.04 8.63
CA VAL A 83 4.08 -7.73 7.48
C VAL A 83 4.10 -8.92 6.50
N ASP A 84 4.29 -10.14 7.04
CA ASP A 84 4.25 -11.36 6.23
C ASP A 84 2.92 -11.51 5.50
N GLU A 85 1.81 -11.27 6.22
CA GLU A 85 0.45 -11.42 5.71
C GLU A 85 0.16 -10.49 4.54
N ILE A 86 0.47 -9.20 4.69
CA ILE A 86 0.18 -8.22 3.65
C ILE A 86 1.03 -8.45 2.40
N HIS A 87 2.29 -8.85 2.57
CA HIS A 87 3.15 -9.17 1.45
C HIS A 87 2.60 -10.37 0.66
N ALA A 88 2.27 -11.45 1.36
CA ALA A 88 1.70 -12.64 0.73
C ALA A 88 0.40 -12.30 0.00
N ARG A 89 -0.46 -11.50 0.64
CA ARG A 89 -1.73 -11.11 0.04
C ARG A 89 -1.54 -10.27 -1.22
N ALA A 90 -0.57 -9.34 -1.19
CA ALA A 90 -0.27 -8.53 -2.36
C ALA A 90 0.11 -9.38 -3.57
N LEU A 91 0.93 -10.42 -3.36
CA LEU A 91 1.31 -11.33 -4.45
C LEU A 91 0.13 -12.14 -4.97
N GLU A 92 -0.73 -12.62 -4.08
CA GLU A 92 -1.96 -13.34 -4.47
C GLU A 92 -2.86 -12.47 -5.34
N LEU A 93 -2.91 -11.17 -5.09
CA LEU A 93 -3.78 -10.22 -5.78
C LEU A 93 -3.17 -9.66 -7.07
N GLY A 94 -2.02 -10.14 -7.48
CA GLY A 94 -1.39 -9.72 -8.73
C GLY A 94 -0.24 -8.73 -8.58
N GLY A 95 0.18 -8.45 -7.36
CA GLY A 95 1.37 -7.65 -7.10
C GLY A 95 2.64 -8.43 -7.35
N THR A 96 3.77 -7.73 -7.32
CA THR A 96 5.09 -8.29 -7.58
C THR A 96 5.99 -8.09 -6.36
N CYS A 97 6.79 -9.10 -6.00
CA CYS A 97 7.72 -8.98 -4.88
C CYS A 97 8.91 -8.09 -5.26
N GLU A 98 9.25 -7.17 -4.36
CA GLU A 98 10.45 -6.34 -4.44
C GLU A 98 11.39 -6.60 -3.27
N GLY A 99 11.01 -7.45 -2.35
CA GLY A 99 11.80 -7.85 -1.19
C GLY A 99 10.95 -8.65 -0.22
N ALA A 100 11.33 -9.92 0.00
CA ALA A 100 10.59 -10.80 0.90
C ALA A 100 10.61 -10.28 2.35
N PRO A 101 9.61 -10.63 3.16
CA PRO A 101 9.59 -10.23 4.57
C PRO A 101 10.82 -10.71 5.31
N GLY A 102 11.38 -9.83 6.13
CA GLY A 102 12.55 -10.17 6.94
C GLY A 102 13.15 -8.93 7.60
N LEU A 103 14.12 -9.19 8.45
CA LEU A 103 14.91 -8.13 9.07
C LEU A 103 15.74 -7.40 8.02
N ARG A 104 15.81 -6.09 8.19
CA ARG A 104 16.75 -5.23 7.45
C ARG A 104 17.68 -4.62 8.49
N GLY A 105 18.78 -5.32 8.74
CA GLY A 105 19.71 -4.98 9.79
C GLY A 105 19.63 -5.94 10.97
N GLU A 106 20.03 -5.46 12.14
CA GLU A 106 20.17 -6.29 13.33
C GLU A 106 18.88 -6.36 14.14
N GLU A 107 18.74 -7.44 14.90
CA GLU A 107 17.68 -7.58 15.89
C GLU A 107 17.87 -6.58 17.03
N GLY A 108 16.79 -6.21 17.70
CA GLY A 108 16.85 -5.31 18.86
C GLY A 108 15.61 -4.47 18.99
N ASP A 109 15.63 -3.53 19.92
CA ASP A 109 14.49 -2.66 20.21
C ASP A 109 14.09 -1.76 19.05
N GLN A 110 15.05 -1.47 18.16
CA GLN A 110 14.85 -0.64 16.98
C GLN A 110 14.90 -1.46 15.68
N ALA A 111 14.74 -2.77 15.77
CA ALA A 111 14.82 -3.65 14.61
C ALA A 111 13.77 -3.25 13.57
N PHE A 112 14.19 -3.19 12.31
CA PHE A 112 13.31 -2.93 11.20
C PHE A 112 12.99 -4.26 10.50
N TYR A 113 11.73 -4.66 10.54
CA TYR A 113 11.24 -5.84 9.83
C TYR A 113 10.33 -5.36 8.71
N GLY A 114 10.67 -5.67 7.47
CA GLY A 114 9.94 -5.13 6.34
C GLY A 114 9.84 -6.07 5.16
N ALA A 115 8.93 -5.71 4.28
CA ALA A 115 8.72 -6.38 2.99
C ALA A 115 8.39 -5.32 1.95
N TYR A 116 8.70 -5.61 0.70
CA TYR A 116 8.49 -4.67 -0.39
C TYR A 116 7.77 -5.36 -1.53
N PHE A 117 6.84 -4.64 -2.16
CA PHE A 117 6.09 -5.17 -3.29
C PHE A 117 5.64 -4.03 -4.20
N ARG A 118 5.21 -4.40 -5.40
CA ARG A 118 4.57 -3.46 -6.31
C ARG A 118 3.12 -3.84 -6.49
N ASP A 119 2.28 -2.82 -6.64
CA ASP A 119 0.89 -3.06 -7.01
C ASP A 119 0.81 -3.40 -8.51
N PRO A 120 -0.38 -3.76 -9.04
CA PRO A 120 -0.51 -4.10 -10.47
C PRO A 120 -0.14 -2.98 -11.43
N ASP A 121 -0.12 -1.73 -10.97
CA ASP A 121 0.28 -0.58 -11.78
C ASP A 121 1.79 -0.27 -11.69
N GLY A 122 2.52 -1.02 -10.87
CA GLY A 122 3.95 -0.85 -10.68
C GLY A 122 4.33 0.12 -9.56
N ASN A 123 3.39 0.64 -8.82
CA ASN A 123 3.68 1.50 -7.67
C ASN A 123 4.34 0.68 -6.56
N LYS A 124 5.43 1.20 -6.00
CA LYS A 124 6.16 0.49 -4.96
C LYS A 124 5.60 0.81 -3.58
N LEU A 125 5.37 -0.24 -2.80
CA LEU A 125 4.94 -0.14 -1.42
C LEU A 125 5.88 -0.95 -0.52
N ALA A 126 5.92 -0.56 0.74
CA ALA A 126 6.55 -1.35 1.80
C ALA A 126 5.52 -1.62 2.87
N ALA A 127 5.71 -2.70 3.59
CA ALA A 127 5.04 -2.94 4.86
C ALA A 127 6.13 -3.19 5.88
N PHE A 128 6.00 -2.62 7.07
CA PHE A 128 7.07 -2.70 8.06
C PHE A 128 6.56 -2.62 9.48
N CYS A 129 7.35 -3.12 10.40
CA CYS A 129 7.21 -2.81 11.82
C CYS A 129 8.59 -2.61 12.45
N ILE A 130 8.61 -1.79 13.50
CA ILE A 130 9.81 -1.48 14.25
C ILE A 130 9.69 -2.16 15.62
N GLY A 131 10.75 -2.83 16.04
CA GLY A 131 10.81 -3.45 17.35
C GLY A 131 11.30 -4.89 17.30
N PRO A 132 11.51 -5.49 18.49
CA PRO A 132 11.99 -6.87 18.59
C PRO A 132 10.94 -7.88 18.13
N ALA A 133 11.37 -9.12 17.93
CA ALA A 133 10.45 -10.23 17.71
C ALA A 133 9.51 -10.34 18.89
N ALA A 134 8.22 -10.46 18.64
CA ALA A 134 7.21 -10.54 19.70
C ALA A 134 7.19 -11.91 20.35
#